data_369339d096b80e9bf0d6a8cbcc34042e
#
_entry.id   369339d096b80e9bf0d6a8cbcc34042e
#
_cell.length_a   1.000
_cell.length_b   1.000
_cell.length_c   1.000
_cell.angle_alpha   90.00
_cell.angle_beta   90.00
_cell.angle_gamma   90.00
#
_symmetry.space_group_name_H-M   'P 1'
#
loop_
_entity.id
_entity.type
_entity.pdbx_description
1 polymer ?
#
loop_
_entity_poly.entity_id
_entity_poly.type
_entity_poly.pdbx_seq_one_letter_code
_entity_poly.pdbx_strand_id
1 'polypeptide(L)'
;MRHQLLLLWLLLFISGVADAQVTICGRVVASSDSTPVIGATVKVVGVEKSPAVTNIDGQFSIDVPDMQAEVEAAFVGFPKKRMKVQQDMLIVLDDGSVVVPLRKRLRIELTEGEDSILHAVNEFSFRLLRAVNKQKTTVLSPLSIACLLGMTNNGAAGQTQDEVCQLLGCQPEAANAFYKKLIPYLTGDGEGSCFSMANALFVNPKWKLKEDFRSQAVENYRACISNDLNVKSVNDWCASQTRGMIPQMVDEIDPNTLLTALNAVYFESQWSDVFDAGGTRPIDFTLANGTKVKLPLMHQKHLFSYGEGDGYSMLAMPYTDGCSMVVLLPDEDSSLDRLLSSISYDDVDKVWKKSTTCRVDVLFPRFEAEVEQPLIPVMQQLGVRSMFDARRADYSRLAYVERGVPVYVSEMKQKARIEVSETGTKAAAVTEQSFLVGAARPPQYRNCTFHATRPFLYMIKDNITGSILFIGTYYGE
;
A
#
# COMPACT_ATOMS: atom_id res chain seq x y z
N MET A 1 80.22 -33.77 49.76
CA MET A 1 79.17 -34.29 48.87
C MET A 1 77.77 -34.06 49.48
N ARG A 2 77.28 -32.84 49.43
CA ARG A 2 75.87 -32.54 49.89
C ARG A 2 75.48 -31.08 49.58
N HIS A 3 75.80 -30.55 48.42
CA HIS A 3 75.41 -29.22 48.01
C HIS A 3 75.12 -29.04 46.49
N GLN A 4 74.92 -30.09 45.75
CA GLN A 4 74.67 -30.00 44.29
C GLN A 4 73.34 -30.60 43.83
N LEU A 5 72.37 -30.80 44.72
CA LEU A 5 71.07 -31.39 44.36
C LEU A 5 69.85 -30.46 44.60
N LEU A 6 70.04 -29.15 44.77
CA LEU A 6 69.00 -28.21 45.09
C LEU A 6 68.84 -27.10 44.03
N LEU A 7 69.47 -27.16 42.88
CA LEU A 7 69.42 -26.17 41.79
C LEU A 7 68.79 -26.72 40.51
N LEU A 8 68.19 -27.93 40.53
CA LEU A 8 67.59 -28.54 39.35
C LEU A 8 66.04 -28.63 39.40
N TRP A 9 65.44 -28.00 40.39
CA TRP A 9 63.96 -28.02 40.56
C TRP A 9 63.26 -26.65 40.40
N LEU A 10 63.99 -25.62 39.94
CA LEU A 10 63.42 -24.28 39.76
C LEU A 10 63.33 -23.83 38.28
N LEU A 11 63.46 -24.75 37.32
CA LEU A 11 63.39 -24.45 35.88
C LEU A 11 62.34 -25.22 35.12
N LEU A 12 61.22 -25.68 35.79
CA LEU A 12 60.20 -26.46 35.14
C LEU A 12 58.79 -26.01 35.51
N PHE A 13 58.53 -24.68 35.65
CA PHE A 13 57.20 -24.13 35.74
C PHE A 13 57.07 -22.76 35.05
N ILE A 14 57.57 -22.69 33.79
CA ILE A 14 57.01 -21.74 32.81
C ILE A 14 56.41 -22.60 31.71
N SER A 15 55.38 -23.35 32.04
CA SER A 15 54.42 -23.80 31.05
C SER A 15 53.65 -22.55 30.60
N GLY A 16 54.03 -21.98 29.47
CA GLY A 16 53.23 -21.01 28.77
C GLY A 16 51.86 -21.63 28.56
N VAL A 17 50.87 -21.03 29.19
CA VAL A 17 49.46 -21.27 28.81
C VAL A 17 49.40 -20.81 27.36
N ALA A 18 49.46 -21.73 26.42
CA ALA A 18 49.04 -21.47 25.05
C ALA A 18 47.54 -21.18 25.15
N ASP A 19 47.19 -19.91 25.10
CA ASP A 19 45.78 -19.51 24.90
C ASP A 19 45.31 -20.20 23.61
N ALA A 20 44.49 -21.21 23.76
CA ALA A 20 43.87 -21.90 22.63
C ALA A 20 42.89 -20.91 21.98
N GLN A 21 43.39 -20.14 21.02
CA GLN A 21 42.55 -19.28 20.20
C GLN A 21 41.64 -20.13 19.33
N VAL A 22 40.38 -19.79 19.28
CA VAL A 22 39.37 -20.44 18.44
C VAL A 22 39.15 -19.57 17.20
N THR A 23 39.38 -20.14 16.02
CA THR A 23 39.11 -19.43 14.77
C THR A 23 37.61 -19.56 14.43
N ILE A 24 36.94 -18.44 14.30
CA ILE A 24 35.50 -18.35 13.94
C ILE A 24 35.38 -17.82 12.53
N CYS A 25 34.56 -18.48 11.73
CA CYS A 25 34.14 -18.01 10.41
C CYS A 25 32.74 -17.47 10.45
N GLY A 26 32.43 -16.54 9.56
CA GLY A 26 31.11 -15.97 9.48
C GLY A 26 30.92 -15.13 8.22
N ARG A 27 29.72 -14.61 8.11
CA ARG A 27 29.32 -13.73 7.00
C ARG A 27 28.62 -12.48 7.54
N VAL A 28 28.92 -11.32 6.94
CA VAL A 28 28.24 -10.05 7.21
C VAL A 28 27.34 -9.72 6.02
N VAL A 29 26.07 -9.47 6.29
CA VAL A 29 25.06 -9.12 5.28
C VAL A 29 24.30 -7.87 5.70
N ALA A 30 23.71 -7.16 4.74
CA ALA A 30 22.78 -6.06 4.99
C ALA A 30 21.40 -6.59 5.43
N SER A 31 20.68 -5.81 6.26
CA SER A 31 19.37 -6.20 6.77
C SER A 31 18.29 -6.17 5.68
N SER A 32 18.40 -5.29 4.69
CA SER A 32 17.38 -5.07 3.66
C SER A 32 17.17 -6.25 2.72
N ASP A 33 18.27 -6.86 2.24
CA ASP A 33 18.21 -7.82 1.14
C ASP A 33 19.14 -9.02 1.33
N SER A 34 19.81 -9.11 2.49
CA SER A 34 20.84 -10.12 2.80
C SER A 34 22.03 -10.09 1.84
N THR A 35 22.29 -8.98 1.16
CA THR A 35 23.49 -8.83 0.33
C THR A 35 24.76 -8.84 1.17
N PRO A 36 25.88 -9.41 0.64
CA PRO A 36 27.16 -9.38 1.33
C PRO A 36 27.66 -7.96 1.56
N VAL A 37 28.01 -7.61 2.80
CA VAL A 37 28.67 -6.34 3.10
C VAL A 37 30.16 -6.51 2.92
N ILE A 38 30.70 -6.06 1.79
CA ILE A 38 32.12 -6.18 1.41
C ILE A 38 32.93 -5.10 2.12
N GLY A 39 34.05 -5.47 2.75
CA GLY A 39 34.90 -4.51 3.44
C GLY A 39 34.41 -4.12 4.84
N ALA A 40 33.41 -4.80 5.39
CA ALA A 40 33.01 -4.64 6.78
C ALA A 40 34.13 -5.11 7.70
N THR A 41 34.38 -4.39 8.79
CA THR A 41 35.35 -4.75 9.80
C THR A 41 34.70 -5.52 10.93
N VAL A 42 35.27 -6.66 11.32
CA VAL A 42 34.83 -7.47 12.47
C VAL A 42 35.97 -7.53 13.46
N LYS A 43 35.77 -7.08 14.69
CA LYS A 43 36.77 -7.10 15.75
C LYS A 43 36.24 -7.77 17.01
N VAL A 44 37.11 -8.38 17.77
CA VAL A 44 36.79 -8.91 19.11
C VAL A 44 36.74 -7.75 20.10
N VAL A 45 35.66 -7.68 20.87
CA VAL A 45 35.48 -6.62 21.88
C VAL A 45 36.46 -6.81 23.02
N GLY A 46 37.19 -5.73 23.36
CA GLY A 46 38.19 -5.75 24.45
C GLY A 46 39.54 -6.36 24.09
N VAL A 47 39.77 -6.70 22.83
CA VAL A 47 41.08 -7.21 22.36
C VAL A 47 41.69 -6.24 21.36
N GLU A 48 42.91 -5.78 21.62
CA GLU A 48 43.71 -4.95 20.68
C GLU A 48 44.40 -5.82 19.63
N LYS A 49 43.63 -6.30 18.65
CA LYS A 49 44.11 -7.04 17.48
C LYS A 49 43.51 -6.42 16.22
N SER A 50 44.23 -6.54 15.10
CA SER A 50 43.71 -6.05 13.82
C SER A 50 42.36 -6.69 13.49
N PRO A 51 41.35 -5.90 13.07
CA PRO A 51 40.06 -6.43 12.71
C PRO A 51 40.16 -7.33 11.47
N ALA A 52 39.30 -8.33 11.40
CA ALA A 52 39.06 -9.05 10.17
C ALA A 52 38.23 -8.15 9.22
N VAL A 53 38.46 -8.29 7.91
CA VAL A 53 37.73 -7.54 6.87
C VAL A 53 37.02 -8.55 6.00
N THR A 54 35.73 -8.29 5.70
CA THR A 54 34.92 -9.19 4.88
C THR A 54 35.33 -9.14 3.41
N ASN A 55 35.33 -10.31 2.77
CA ASN A 55 35.61 -10.49 1.34
C ASN A 55 34.41 -10.13 0.46
N ILE A 56 34.52 -10.40 -0.85
CA ILE A 56 33.46 -10.13 -1.84
C ILE A 56 32.14 -10.88 -1.55
N ASP A 57 32.18 -12.01 -0.84
CA ASP A 57 31.02 -12.79 -0.43
C ASP A 57 30.53 -12.38 0.97
N GLY A 58 31.09 -11.30 1.56
CA GLY A 58 30.80 -10.85 2.92
C GLY A 58 31.38 -11.76 3.99
N GLN A 59 32.26 -12.74 3.64
CA GLN A 59 32.81 -13.71 4.57
C GLN A 59 33.99 -13.13 5.32
N PHE A 60 34.15 -13.53 6.59
CA PHE A 60 35.30 -13.21 7.44
C PHE A 60 35.74 -14.43 8.21
N SER A 61 36.99 -14.38 8.68
CA SER A 61 37.58 -15.32 9.64
C SER A 61 38.31 -14.54 10.71
N ILE A 62 38.05 -14.82 11.98
CA ILE A 62 38.65 -14.11 13.12
C ILE A 62 38.97 -15.07 14.26
N ASP A 63 40.15 -14.87 14.88
CA ASP A 63 40.54 -15.61 16.07
C ASP A 63 39.98 -14.94 17.32
N VAL A 64 39.30 -15.71 18.14
CA VAL A 64 38.68 -15.28 19.40
C VAL A 64 39.30 -16.03 20.58
N PRO A 65 39.40 -15.44 21.78
CA PRO A 65 39.97 -16.11 22.94
C PRO A 65 39.14 -17.32 23.37
N ASP A 66 37.83 -17.24 23.30
CA ASP A 66 36.89 -18.32 23.63
C ASP A 66 35.51 -18.09 23.00
N MET A 67 34.59 -19.05 23.17
CA MET A 67 33.21 -18.99 22.65
C MET A 67 32.30 -18.05 23.45
N GLN A 68 32.76 -17.42 24.53
CA GLN A 68 31.99 -16.43 25.29
C GLN A 68 32.32 -14.99 24.86
N ALA A 69 33.33 -14.82 24.01
CA ALA A 69 33.74 -13.53 23.49
C ALA A 69 32.63 -12.85 22.71
N GLU A 70 32.68 -11.53 22.63
CA GLU A 70 31.81 -10.73 21.77
C GLU A 70 32.60 -10.16 20.60
N VAL A 71 31.95 -10.09 19.43
CA VAL A 71 32.51 -9.40 18.27
C VAL A 71 31.64 -8.17 17.95
N GLU A 72 32.32 -7.13 17.45
CA GLU A 72 31.69 -5.92 16.93
C GLU A 72 31.95 -5.84 15.43
N ALA A 73 30.87 -5.85 14.63
CA ALA A 73 30.96 -5.59 13.21
C ALA A 73 30.60 -4.11 12.93
N ALA A 74 31.37 -3.50 12.02
CA ALA A 74 31.16 -2.11 11.61
C ALA A 74 31.43 -1.93 10.11
N PHE A 75 30.62 -1.12 9.48
CA PHE A 75 30.80 -0.67 8.10
C PHE A 75 30.35 0.80 7.97
N VAL A 76 30.95 1.52 7.03
CA VAL A 76 30.61 2.94 6.82
C VAL A 76 29.16 3.06 6.39
N GLY A 77 28.36 3.89 7.10
CA GLY A 77 26.94 4.08 6.84
C GLY A 77 26.02 3.11 7.61
N PHE A 78 26.56 2.13 8.32
CA PHE A 78 25.77 1.17 9.10
C PHE A 78 26.00 1.36 10.61
N PRO A 79 24.97 1.26 11.47
CA PRO A 79 25.14 1.17 12.90
C PRO A 79 25.99 -0.04 13.27
N LYS A 80 26.91 0.15 14.22
CA LYS A 80 27.73 -0.96 14.72
C LYS A 80 26.86 -2.01 15.39
N LYS A 81 27.15 -3.28 15.14
CA LYS A 81 26.46 -4.41 15.76
C LYS A 81 27.41 -5.26 16.60
N ARG A 82 27.01 -5.52 17.84
CA ARG A 82 27.71 -6.45 18.75
C ARG A 82 26.91 -7.72 18.93
N MET A 83 27.57 -8.85 18.97
CA MET A 83 26.96 -10.13 19.24
C MET A 83 27.95 -11.12 19.84
N LYS A 84 27.47 -12.11 20.57
CA LYS A 84 28.28 -13.20 21.09
C LYS A 84 28.76 -14.11 19.95
N VAL A 85 29.94 -14.66 20.12
CA VAL A 85 30.53 -15.58 19.16
C VAL A 85 29.68 -16.85 19.04
N GLN A 86 29.52 -17.34 17.81
CA GLN A 86 28.89 -18.60 17.43
C GLN A 86 29.75 -19.30 16.38
N GLN A 87 29.60 -20.62 16.19
CA GLN A 87 30.46 -21.40 15.32
C GLN A 87 30.36 -20.99 13.84
N ASP A 88 29.17 -20.69 13.34
CA ASP A 88 28.93 -20.13 12.01
C ASP A 88 28.15 -18.81 12.18
N MET A 89 28.85 -17.68 12.11
CA MET A 89 28.26 -16.40 12.41
C MET A 89 27.58 -15.79 11.18
N LEU A 90 26.33 -15.44 11.31
CA LEU A 90 25.65 -14.51 10.40
C LEU A 90 25.44 -13.16 11.11
N ILE A 91 26.18 -12.14 10.69
CA ILE A 91 26.04 -10.78 11.22
C ILE A 91 25.20 -9.98 10.23
N VAL A 92 23.99 -9.64 10.61
CA VAL A 92 23.12 -8.76 9.81
C VAL A 92 23.33 -7.33 10.32
N LEU A 93 23.96 -6.48 9.51
CA LEU A 93 24.07 -5.05 9.81
C LEU A 93 22.79 -4.35 9.37
N ASP A 94 22.28 -3.49 10.23
CA ASP A 94 21.13 -2.64 9.93
C ASP A 94 21.59 -1.50 9.01
N ASP A 95 21.15 -1.51 7.76
CA ASP A 95 21.48 -0.48 6.77
C ASP A 95 20.57 0.75 6.88
N GLY A 96 19.74 0.81 7.92
CA GLY A 96 18.76 1.88 8.10
C GLY A 96 17.56 1.75 7.17
N SER A 97 17.56 0.75 6.29
CA SER A 97 16.39 0.40 5.53
C SER A 97 15.37 -0.24 6.49
N VAL A 98 14.19 0.30 6.52
CA VAL A 98 13.06 -0.44 7.10
C VAL A 98 12.82 -1.60 6.15
N VAL A 99 13.32 -2.78 6.48
CA VAL A 99 12.88 -4.01 5.82
C VAL A 99 11.39 -4.10 6.13
N VAL A 100 10.59 -3.59 5.23
CA VAL A 100 9.20 -4.05 5.13
C VAL A 100 9.34 -5.49 4.63
N PRO A 101 9.12 -6.51 5.47
CA PRO A 101 9.27 -7.88 5.01
C PRO A 101 8.40 -8.01 3.77
N LEU A 102 8.98 -8.45 2.65
CA LEU A 102 8.23 -8.85 1.45
C LEU A 102 7.13 -9.78 1.96
N ARG A 103 5.92 -9.23 2.07
CA ARG A 103 4.80 -9.97 2.63
C ARG A 103 4.65 -11.25 1.84
N LYS A 104 4.61 -12.35 2.54
CA LYS A 104 4.03 -13.59 2.01
C LYS A 104 2.54 -13.29 1.80
N ARG A 105 2.21 -12.67 0.65
CA ARG A 105 0.82 -12.38 0.30
C ARG A 105 0.04 -13.68 0.35
N LEU A 106 -1.09 -13.65 1.02
CA LEU A 106 -2.05 -14.72 0.94
C LEU A 106 -2.35 -14.95 -0.55
N ARG A 107 -2.30 -16.20 -1.00
CA ARG A 107 -2.75 -16.51 -2.37
C ARG A 107 -4.27 -16.36 -2.38
N ILE A 108 -4.76 -15.62 -3.34
CA ILE A 108 -6.19 -15.53 -3.62
C ILE A 108 -6.44 -16.05 -5.03
N GLU A 109 -7.40 -16.96 -5.16
CA GLU A 109 -7.90 -17.43 -6.44
C GLU A 109 -9.37 -17.04 -6.49
N LEU A 110 -9.72 -16.16 -7.40
CA LEU A 110 -11.10 -15.77 -7.63
C LEU A 110 -11.76 -16.82 -8.53
N THR A 111 -13.01 -17.15 -8.25
CA THR A 111 -13.85 -17.91 -9.16
C THR A 111 -14.30 -17.02 -10.32
N GLU A 112 -14.79 -17.60 -11.42
CA GLU A 112 -15.34 -16.85 -12.56
C GLU A 112 -16.44 -15.85 -12.14
N GLY A 113 -17.29 -16.25 -11.19
CA GLY A 113 -18.32 -15.36 -10.63
C GLY A 113 -17.73 -14.21 -9.82
N GLU A 114 -16.69 -14.46 -9.00
CA GLU A 114 -15.98 -13.43 -8.23
C GLU A 114 -15.18 -12.48 -9.15
N ASP A 115 -14.58 -12.99 -10.22
CA ASP A 115 -13.93 -12.19 -11.25
C ASP A 115 -14.94 -11.25 -11.96
N SER A 116 -16.15 -11.75 -12.23
CA SER A 116 -17.22 -10.93 -12.80
C SER A 116 -17.65 -9.81 -11.87
N ILE A 117 -17.73 -10.05 -10.55
CA ILE A 117 -18.02 -9.02 -9.56
C ILE A 117 -16.89 -8.00 -9.52
N LEU A 118 -15.63 -8.45 -9.48
CA LEU A 118 -14.48 -7.56 -9.50
C LEU A 118 -14.45 -6.68 -10.75
N HIS A 119 -14.73 -7.28 -11.91
CA HIS A 119 -14.84 -6.54 -13.17
C HIS A 119 -15.92 -5.45 -13.10
N ALA A 120 -17.12 -5.77 -12.57
CA ALA A 120 -18.18 -4.80 -12.39
C ALA A 120 -17.79 -3.65 -11.42
N VAL A 121 -17.07 -3.96 -10.33
CA VAL A 121 -16.55 -2.96 -9.39
C VAL A 121 -15.47 -2.08 -10.05
N ASN A 122 -14.61 -2.65 -10.88
CA ASN A 122 -13.60 -1.90 -11.62
C ASN A 122 -14.26 -1.00 -12.70
N GLU A 123 -15.27 -1.45 -13.42
CA GLU A 123 -16.08 -0.62 -14.32
C GLU A 123 -16.84 0.49 -13.57
N PHE A 124 -17.38 0.18 -12.40
CA PHE A 124 -17.98 1.17 -11.53
C PHE A 124 -16.99 2.29 -11.18
N SER A 125 -15.70 1.98 -11.03
CA SER A 125 -14.64 2.96 -10.74
C SER A 125 -14.57 4.05 -11.81
N PHE A 126 -14.62 3.69 -13.09
CA PHE A 126 -14.59 4.63 -14.21
C PHE A 126 -15.91 5.41 -14.33
N ARG A 127 -17.04 4.74 -14.13
CA ARG A 127 -18.36 5.39 -14.11
C ARG A 127 -18.48 6.42 -12.99
N LEU A 128 -17.98 6.08 -11.80
CA LEU A 128 -17.93 6.95 -10.63
C LEU A 128 -17.06 8.17 -10.90
N LEU A 129 -15.82 7.94 -11.37
CA LEU A 129 -14.88 9.03 -11.68
C LEU A 129 -15.46 10.01 -12.70
N ARG A 130 -16.11 9.52 -13.76
CA ARG A 130 -16.81 10.37 -14.73
C ARG A 130 -17.90 11.21 -14.11
N ALA A 131 -18.72 10.61 -13.23
CA ALA A 131 -19.83 11.30 -12.58
C ALA A 131 -19.39 12.40 -11.60
N VAL A 132 -18.19 12.29 -11.01
CA VAL A 132 -17.65 13.28 -10.08
C VAL A 132 -16.70 14.29 -10.73
N ASN A 133 -16.18 14.00 -11.94
CA ASN A 133 -15.17 14.86 -12.57
C ASN A 133 -15.69 16.28 -12.82
N LYS A 134 -14.98 17.27 -12.29
CA LYS A 134 -15.25 18.70 -12.45
C LYS A 134 -13.98 19.44 -12.93
N GLN A 135 -13.10 18.74 -13.65
CA GLN A 135 -11.78 19.25 -14.08
C GLN A 135 -10.90 19.70 -12.91
N LYS A 136 -10.95 18.95 -11.81
CA LYS A 136 -10.15 19.18 -10.60
C LYS A 136 -9.41 17.93 -10.21
N THR A 137 -8.30 18.12 -9.51
CA THR A 137 -7.59 17.04 -8.85
C THR A 137 -8.53 16.34 -7.89
N THR A 138 -8.67 15.02 -8.05
CA THR A 138 -9.57 14.20 -7.24
C THR A 138 -8.95 12.86 -6.91
N VAL A 139 -9.43 12.25 -5.83
CA VAL A 139 -9.12 10.88 -5.41
C VAL A 139 -10.37 10.23 -4.85
N LEU A 140 -10.62 8.99 -5.24
CA LEU A 140 -11.73 8.16 -4.80
C LEU A 140 -11.24 6.74 -4.52
N SER A 141 -11.93 6.02 -3.64
CA SER A 141 -11.80 4.58 -3.47
C SER A 141 -13.12 3.89 -3.84
N PRO A 142 -13.30 3.52 -5.09
CA PRO A 142 -14.54 2.89 -5.56
C PRO A 142 -14.81 1.54 -4.92
N LEU A 143 -13.74 0.77 -4.67
CA LEU A 143 -13.84 -0.51 -3.97
C LEU A 143 -14.44 -0.35 -2.57
N SER A 144 -14.04 0.71 -1.85
CA SER A 144 -14.57 1.09 -0.54
C SER A 144 -16.07 1.40 -0.61
N ILE A 145 -16.49 2.20 -1.60
CA ILE A 145 -17.89 2.54 -1.81
C ILE A 145 -18.71 1.29 -2.15
N ALA A 146 -18.21 0.45 -3.06
CA ALA A 146 -18.87 -0.79 -3.44
C ALA A 146 -19.00 -1.77 -2.26
N CYS A 147 -17.96 -1.85 -1.42
CA CYS A 147 -17.98 -2.64 -0.18
C CYS A 147 -19.05 -2.15 0.80
N LEU A 148 -19.14 -0.82 1.02
CA LEU A 148 -20.14 -0.22 1.90
C LEU A 148 -21.56 -0.45 1.39
N LEU A 149 -21.77 -0.27 0.07
CA LEU A 149 -23.05 -0.56 -0.58
C LEU A 149 -23.41 -2.04 -0.46
N GLY A 150 -22.50 -2.95 -0.73
CA GLY A 150 -22.73 -4.40 -0.58
C GLY A 150 -23.08 -4.79 0.86
N MET A 151 -22.40 -4.24 1.85
CA MET A 151 -22.69 -4.46 3.26
C MET A 151 -24.09 -3.99 3.64
N THR A 152 -24.42 -2.74 3.31
CA THR A 152 -25.72 -2.13 3.67
C THR A 152 -26.88 -2.73 2.88
N ASN A 153 -26.62 -3.27 1.68
CA ASN A 153 -27.61 -3.94 0.85
C ASN A 153 -28.21 -5.20 1.47
N ASN A 154 -27.51 -5.84 2.42
CA ASN A 154 -28.06 -6.94 3.21
C ASN A 154 -29.24 -6.51 4.10
N GLY A 155 -29.33 -5.21 4.43
CA GLY A 155 -30.45 -4.64 5.17
C GLY A 155 -31.61 -4.18 4.29
N ALA A 156 -31.39 -4.12 2.97
CA ALA A 156 -32.34 -3.64 1.99
C ALA A 156 -33.26 -4.76 1.47
N ALA A 157 -34.39 -4.38 0.86
CA ALA A 157 -35.30 -5.28 0.16
C ALA A 157 -35.92 -4.58 -1.07
N GLY A 158 -36.55 -5.38 -1.94
CA GLY A 158 -37.26 -4.89 -3.12
C GLY A 158 -36.44 -3.98 -4.00
N GLN A 159 -37.02 -2.89 -4.52
CA GLN A 159 -36.34 -1.98 -5.44
C GLN A 159 -35.05 -1.38 -4.87
N THR A 160 -34.99 -1.11 -3.56
CA THR A 160 -33.81 -0.58 -2.91
C THR A 160 -32.61 -1.55 -3.04
N GLN A 161 -32.86 -2.83 -2.84
CA GLN A 161 -31.87 -3.89 -3.01
C GLN A 161 -31.49 -4.08 -4.49
N ASP A 162 -32.49 -4.10 -5.38
CA ASP A 162 -32.30 -4.37 -6.81
C ASP A 162 -31.43 -3.30 -7.49
N GLU A 163 -31.62 -2.01 -7.15
CA GLU A 163 -30.83 -0.91 -7.71
C GLU A 163 -29.32 -1.04 -7.34
N VAL A 164 -29.02 -1.47 -6.11
CA VAL A 164 -27.65 -1.72 -5.68
C VAL A 164 -27.09 -2.98 -6.34
N CYS A 165 -27.87 -4.06 -6.44
CA CYS A 165 -27.48 -5.26 -7.17
C CYS A 165 -27.13 -4.98 -8.63
N GLN A 166 -27.95 -4.14 -9.29
CA GLN A 166 -27.69 -3.73 -10.67
C GLN A 166 -26.40 -2.90 -10.80
N LEU A 167 -26.10 -2.02 -9.83
CA LEU A 167 -24.89 -1.21 -9.83
C LEU A 167 -23.65 -2.07 -9.65
N LEU A 168 -23.69 -3.03 -8.71
CA LEU A 168 -22.57 -3.90 -8.34
C LEU A 168 -22.44 -5.15 -9.24
N GLY A 169 -23.43 -5.43 -10.07
CA GLY A 169 -23.46 -6.57 -10.98
C GLY A 169 -23.66 -7.93 -10.29
N CYS A 170 -24.13 -7.96 -9.03
CA CYS A 170 -24.31 -9.21 -8.29
C CYS A 170 -25.41 -9.12 -7.22
N GLN A 171 -25.91 -10.29 -6.81
CA GLN A 171 -26.82 -10.44 -5.67
C GLN A 171 -26.07 -10.36 -4.33
N PRO A 172 -26.75 -10.04 -3.21
CA PRO A 172 -26.12 -9.86 -1.90
C PRO A 172 -25.30 -11.06 -1.46
N GLU A 173 -25.76 -12.30 -1.70
CA GLU A 173 -25.05 -13.52 -1.30
C GLU A 173 -23.71 -13.65 -2.02
N ALA A 174 -23.66 -13.33 -3.31
CA ALA A 174 -22.43 -13.35 -4.11
C ALA A 174 -21.48 -12.24 -3.68
N ALA A 175 -22.00 -11.02 -3.42
CA ALA A 175 -21.20 -9.93 -2.85
C ALA A 175 -20.61 -10.31 -1.48
N ASN A 176 -21.39 -10.93 -0.60
CA ASN A 176 -20.96 -11.40 0.71
C ASN A 176 -19.79 -12.39 0.60
N ALA A 177 -19.93 -13.41 -0.25
CA ALA A 177 -18.86 -14.40 -0.49
C ALA A 177 -17.59 -13.74 -1.02
N PHE A 178 -17.72 -12.83 -1.99
CA PHE A 178 -16.62 -12.08 -2.59
C PHE A 178 -15.88 -11.22 -1.56
N TYR A 179 -16.57 -10.38 -0.77
CA TYR A 179 -15.93 -9.50 0.22
C TYR A 179 -15.37 -10.27 1.41
N LYS A 180 -16.00 -11.36 1.84
CA LYS A 180 -15.46 -12.27 2.87
C LYS A 180 -14.07 -12.80 2.50
N LYS A 181 -13.80 -13.00 1.22
CA LYS A 181 -12.54 -13.47 0.67
C LYS A 181 -11.57 -12.33 0.35
N LEU A 182 -12.06 -11.24 -0.25
CA LEU A 182 -11.24 -10.13 -0.73
C LEU A 182 -10.69 -9.26 0.41
N ILE A 183 -11.50 -8.91 1.42
CA ILE A 183 -11.08 -8.03 2.51
C ILE A 183 -9.86 -8.56 3.25
N PRO A 184 -9.84 -9.83 3.75
CA PRO A 184 -8.65 -10.37 4.40
C PRO A 184 -7.42 -10.40 3.51
N TYR A 185 -7.60 -10.69 2.22
CA TYR A 185 -6.51 -10.70 1.26
C TYR A 185 -5.87 -9.31 1.11
N LEU A 186 -6.68 -8.27 0.91
CA LEU A 186 -6.18 -6.90 0.70
C LEU A 186 -5.60 -6.28 1.98
N THR A 187 -6.25 -6.51 3.14
CA THR A 187 -5.84 -5.88 4.40
C THR A 187 -4.77 -6.68 5.15
N GLY A 188 -4.61 -7.98 4.83
CA GLY A 188 -3.74 -8.91 5.56
C GLY A 188 -4.20 -9.14 7.00
N ASP A 189 -3.38 -9.90 7.77
CA ASP A 189 -3.73 -10.29 9.15
C ASP A 189 -3.15 -9.36 10.24
N GLY A 190 -2.91 -8.07 9.95
CA GLY A 190 -2.43 -7.16 10.98
C GLY A 190 -1.35 -6.16 10.57
N GLU A 191 -0.41 -5.86 11.44
CA GLU A 191 0.62 -4.83 11.30
C GLU A 191 1.43 -4.95 10.01
N GLY A 192 1.60 -3.85 9.31
CA GLY A 192 2.44 -3.75 8.12
C GLY A 192 1.68 -3.84 6.77
N SER A 193 0.33 -3.82 6.71
CA SER A 193 -0.37 -3.70 5.42
C SER A 193 -0.24 -2.30 4.84
N CYS A 194 0.11 -2.24 3.55
CA CYS A 194 0.10 -1.02 2.75
C CYS A 194 -1.32 -0.48 2.51
N PHE A 195 -2.30 -1.36 2.51
CA PHE A 195 -3.71 -1.04 2.33
C PHE A 195 -4.51 -1.50 3.55
N SER A 196 -5.25 -0.57 4.13
CA SER A 196 -6.23 -0.83 5.18
C SER A 196 -7.62 -0.49 4.65
N MET A 197 -8.56 -1.38 4.91
CA MET A 197 -9.98 -1.17 4.66
C MET A 197 -10.74 -1.70 5.86
N ALA A 198 -11.36 -0.80 6.60
CA ALA A 198 -12.09 -1.12 7.82
C ALA A 198 -13.55 -0.67 7.68
N ASN A 199 -14.47 -1.54 8.13
CA ASN A 199 -15.91 -1.26 8.13
C ASN A 199 -16.42 -1.09 9.56
N ALA A 200 -17.32 -0.15 9.77
CA ALA A 200 -18.03 0.01 11.04
C ALA A 200 -19.51 0.37 10.86
N LEU A 201 -20.28 -0.04 11.83
CA LEU A 201 -21.67 0.36 12.01
C LEU A 201 -21.80 0.99 13.41
N PHE A 202 -21.97 2.30 13.45
CA PHE A 202 -22.30 3.02 14.68
C PHE A 202 -23.81 3.12 14.80
N VAL A 203 -24.39 2.42 15.76
CA VAL A 203 -25.83 2.24 15.91
C VAL A 203 -26.33 3.10 17.07
N ASN A 204 -27.38 3.86 16.83
CA ASN A 204 -28.05 4.61 17.87
C ASN A 204 -28.68 3.64 18.88
N PRO A 205 -28.41 3.79 20.19
CA PRO A 205 -28.90 2.87 21.23
C PRO A 205 -30.42 2.66 21.30
N LYS A 206 -31.17 3.59 20.68
CA LYS A 206 -32.66 3.47 20.58
C LYS A 206 -33.10 2.34 19.67
N TRP A 207 -32.24 1.86 18.77
CA TRP A 207 -32.57 0.90 17.73
C TRP A 207 -31.80 -0.40 17.89
N LYS A 208 -32.45 -1.48 17.50
CA LYS A 208 -31.82 -2.82 17.50
C LYS A 208 -31.74 -3.34 16.08
N LEU A 209 -30.52 -3.65 15.62
CA LEU A 209 -30.30 -4.30 14.33
C LEU A 209 -30.91 -5.70 14.33
N LYS A 210 -31.39 -6.16 13.17
CA LYS A 210 -31.78 -7.54 12.96
C LYS A 210 -30.55 -8.43 12.97
N GLU A 211 -30.67 -9.62 13.56
CA GLU A 211 -29.54 -10.50 13.76
C GLU A 211 -28.92 -10.97 12.44
N ASP A 212 -29.75 -11.28 11.45
CA ASP A 212 -29.27 -11.67 10.11
C ASP A 212 -28.40 -10.59 9.47
N PHE A 213 -28.84 -9.32 9.51
CA PHE A 213 -28.06 -8.20 9.00
C PHE A 213 -26.75 -8.03 9.77
N ARG A 214 -26.82 -8.10 11.10
CA ARG A 214 -25.65 -8.00 11.99
C ARG A 214 -24.61 -9.08 11.66
N SER A 215 -25.04 -10.33 11.55
CA SER A 215 -24.18 -11.48 11.23
C SER A 215 -23.53 -11.29 9.85
N GLN A 216 -24.31 -10.90 8.81
CA GLN A 216 -23.77 -10.65 7.48
C GLN A 216 -22.70 -9.54 7.48
N ALA A 217 -22.93 -8.44 8.20
CA ALA A 217 -21.98 -7.33 8.28
C ALA A 217 -20.66 -7.76 8.98
N VAL A 218 -20.74 -8.51 10.06
CA VAL A 218 -19.56 -8.96 10.82
C VAL A 218 -18.80 -10.04 10.06
N GLU A 219 -19.49 -11.09 9.59
CA GLU A 219 -18.85 -12.28 9.01
C GLU A 219 -18.26 -12.05 7.62
N ASN A 220 -18.94 -11.26 6.79
CA ASN A 220 -18.54 -11.08 5.40
C ASN A 220 -17.76 -9.77 5.15
N TYR A 221 -18.01 -8.74 5.96
CA TYR A 221 -17.39 -7.43 5.78
C TYR A 221 -16.46 -7.03 6.92
N ARG A 222 -16.28 -7.91 7.93
CA ARG A 222 -15.47 -7.65 9.14
C ARG A 222 -15.86 -6.34 9.84
N ALA A 223 -17.15 -5.99 9.82
CA ALA A 223 -17.63 -4.75 10.37
C ALA A 223 -17.55 -4.72 11.90
N CYS A 224 -16.97 -3.66 12.44
CA CYS A 224 -17.06 -3.32 13.86
C CYS A 224 -18.44 -2.73 14.13
N ILE A 225 -19.16 -3.22 15.14
CA ILE A 225 -20.48 -2.69 15.51
C ILE A 225 -20.35 -2.03 16.88
N SER A 226 -20.66 -0.73 16.93
CA SER A 226 -20.64 0.09 18.13
C SER A 226 -22.05 0.66 18.39
N ASN A 227 -22.51 0.65 19.63
CA ASN A 227 -23.72 1.35 20.05
C ASN A 227 -23.45 2.78 20.57
N ASP A 228 -22.26 3.30 20.32
CA ASP A 228 -21.82 4.63 20.74
C ASP A 228 -21.83 5.59 19.52
N LEU A 229 -23.02 5.88 19.00
CA LEU A 229 -23.20 6.79 17.87
C LEU A 229 -23.13 8.25 18.31
N ASN A 230 -21.94 8.82 18.24
CA ASN A 230 -21.69 10.25 18.44
C ASN A 230 -20.51 10.71 17.57
N VAL A 231 -20.40 12.03 17.36
CA VAL A 231 -19.39 12.64 16.49
C VAL A 231 -17.96 12.23 16.90
N LYS A 232 -17.68 12.26 18.21
CA LYS A 232 -16.33 11.94 18.72
C LYS A 232 -15.96 10.50 18.43
N SER A 233 -16.81 9.54 18.77
CA SER A 233 -16.54 8.11 18.57
C SER A 233 -16.38 7.73 17.10
N VAL A 234 -17.19 8.34 16.21
CA VAL A 234 -17.06 8.16 14.77
C VAL A 234 -15.73 8.70 14.25
N ASN A 235 -15.37 9.93 14.63
CA ASN A 235 -14.14 10.55 14.16
C ASN A 235 -12.88 9.88 14.73
N ASP A 236 -12.88 9.52 16.02
CA ASP A 236 -11.78 8.79 16.65
C ASP A 236 -11.54 7.43 15.95
N TRP A 237 -12.62 6.72 15.61
CA TRP A 237 -12.52 5.47 14.85
C TRP A 237 -11.91 5.70 13.47
N CYS A 238 -12.41 6.68 12.70
CA CYS A 238 -11.85 7.00 11.39
C CYS A 238 -10.36 7.38 11.47
N ALA A 239 -9.99 8.23 12.42
CA ALA A 239 -8.61 8.62 12.65
C ALA A 239 -7.72 7.40 12.95
N SER A 240 -8.19 6.48 13.80
CA SER A 240 -7.44 5.27 14.15
C SER A 240 -7.24 4.35 12.95
N GLN A 241 -8.28 4.14 12.13
CA GLN A 241 -8.22 3.25 10.96
C GLN A 241 -7.41 3.82 9.80
N THR A 242 -7.25 5.15 9.74
CA THR A 242 -6.51 5.84 8.67
C THR A 242 -5.16 6.41 9.13
N ARG A 243 -4.65 5.96 10.29
CA ARG A 243 -3.40 6.47 10.89
C ARG A 243 -3.36 8.00 10.96
N GLY A 244 -4.50 8.63 11.25
CA GLY A 244 -4.65 10.07 11.35
C GLY A 244 -4.80 10.82 10.01
N MET A 245 -4.84 10.13 8.86
CA MET A 245 -5.03 10.80 7.57
C MET A 245 -6.43 11.41 7.42
N ILE A 246 -7.45 10.78 8.01
CA ILE A 246 -8.83 11.30 8.04
C ILE A 246 -9.24 11.50 9.49
N PRO A 247 -8.84 12.63 10.11
CA PRO A 247 -9.11 12.89 11.52
C PRO A 247 -10.58 13.25 11.80
N GLN A 248 -11.31 13.68 10.76
CA GLN A 248 -12.69 14.14 10.89
C GLN A 248 -13.52 13.65 9.70
N MET A 249 -14.49 12.76 9.96
CA MET A 249 -15.41 12.22 8.97
C MET A 249 -16.78 12.89 9.04
N VAL A 250 -17.23 13.21 10.24
CA VAL A 250 -18.54 13.84 10.49
C VAL A 250 -18.39 15.08 11.35
N ASP A 251 -19.21 16.11 11.08
CA ASP A 251 -19.27 17.35 11.87
C ASP A 251 -20.41 17.29 12.86
N GLU A 252 -21.54 16.69 12.44
CA GLU A 252 -22.74 16.51 13.23
C GLU A 252 -23.41 15.19 12.89
N ILE A 253 -24.27 14.71 13.80
CA ILE A 253 -25.10 13.51 13.58
C ILE A 253 -26.52 13.88 14.02
N ASP A 254 -27.49 13.71 13.11
CA ASP A 254 -28.91 13.93 13.43
C ASP A 254 -29.33 12.96 14.55
N PRO A 255 -29.99 13.46 15.62
CA PRO A 255 -30.47 12.62 16.73
C PRO A 255 -31.42 11.49 16.32
N ASN A 256 -32.04 11.59 15.13
CA ASN A 256 -32.89 10.55 14.57
C ASN A 256 -32.13 9.56 13.69
N THR A 257 -30.82 9.74 13.49
CA THR A 257 -30.00 8.76 12.77
C THR A 257 -30.10 7.41 13.44
N LEU A 258 -30.52 6.38 12.66
CA LEU A 258 -30.58 5.00 13.13
C LEU A 258 -29.18 4.41 13.28
N LEU A 259 -28.38 4.54 12.22
CA LEU A 259 -26.97 4.12 12.21
C LEU A 259 -26.17 4.95 11.22
N THR A 260 -24.87 5.02 11.46
CA THR A 260 -23.87 5.50 10.50
C THR A 260 -23.00 4.31 10.09
N ALA A 261 -23.06 3.96 8.80
CA ALA A 261 -22.22 2.94 8.21
C ALA A 261 -20.99 3.58 7.58
N LEU A 262 -19.80 3.12 7.95
CA LEU A 262 -18.53 3.69 7.54
C LEU A 262 -17.62 2.64 6.92
N ASN A 263 -16.91 3.07 5.92
CA ASN A 263 -15.74 2.37 5.41
C ASN A 263 -14.56 3.35 5.40
N ALA A 264 -13.52 3.04 6.15
CA ALA A 264 -12.29 3.81 6.20
C ALA A 264 -11.21 3.09 5.40
N VAL A 265 -10.58 3.79 4.46
CA VAL A 265 -9.50 3.26 3.63
C VAL A 265 -8.24 4.08 3.77
N TYR A 266 -7.12 3.40 3.76
CA TYR A 266 -5.80 3.96 3.86
C TYR A 266 -4.82 3.19 2.99
N PHE A 267 -3.92 3.90 2.31
CA PHE A 267 -2.86 3.30 1.53
C PHE A 267 -1.53 4.02 1.82
N GLU A 268 -0.52 3.23 2.14
CA GLU A 268 0.85 3.69 2.32
C GLU A 268 1.81 2.64 1.78
N SER A 269 2.58 3.00 0.79
CA SER A 269 3.58 2.09 0.21
C SER A 269 4.72 2.85 -0.44
N GLN A 270 5.90 2.23 -0.41
CA GLN A 270 7.11 2.71 -1.04
C GLN A 270 7.15 2.31 -2.52
N TRP A 271 7.72 3.17 -3.37
CA TRP A 271 8.07 2.73 -4.71
C TRP A 271 9.08 1.57 -4.66
N SER A 272 8.96 0.60 -5.54
CA SER A 272 10.02 -0.41 -5.72
C SER A 272 11.32 0.24 -6.18
N ASP A 273 11.20 1.30 -6.97
CA ASP A 273 12.32 2.13 -7.44
C ASP A 273 12.02 3.58 -7.06
N VAL A 274 12.66 4.07 -6.00
CA VAL A 274 12.43 5.42 -5.46
C VAL A 274 13.01 6.49 -6.39
N PHE A 275 12.37 7.65 -6.43
CA PHE A 275 12.92 8.81 -7.16
C PHE A 275 14.03 9.46 -6.33
N ASP A 276 15.09 9.93 -7.01
CA ASP A 276 16.11 10.76 -6.34
C ASP A 276 15.51 12.13 -6.00
N ALA A 277 15.43 12.43 -4.70
CA ALA A 277 14.93 13.73 -4.23
C ALA A 277 15.77 14.91 -4.77
N GLY A 278 17.08 14.70 -4.99
CA GLY A 278 17.95 15.66 -5.66
C GLY A 278 17.61 15.87 -7.15
N GLY A 279 16.85 14.96 -7.77
CA GLY A 279 16.39 15.02 -9.15
C GLY A 279 15.11 15.82 -9.37
N THR A 280 14.32 16.08 -8.31
CA THR A 280 13.07 16.85 -8.41
C THR A 280 13.34 18.31 -8.77
N ARG A 281 12.69 18.80 -9.82
CA ARG A 281 12.88 20.16 -10.36
C ARG A 281 11.54 20.83 -10.63
N PRO A 282 11.46 22.20 -10.53
CA PRO A 282 10.33 22.96 -11.04
C PRO A 282 10.29 22.90 -12.57
N ILE A 283 9.34 22.16 -13.14
CA ILE A 283 9.15 21.97 -14.58
C ILE A 283 7.78 22.52 -14.98
N ASP A 284 7.64 22.96 -16.24
CA ASP A 284 6.37 23.45 -16.76
C ASP A 284 5.35 22.31 -16.83
N PHE A 285 4.22 22.54 -16.18
CA PHE A 285 3.01 21.70 -16.27
C PHE A 285 1.93 22.52 -16.98
N THR A 286 1.35 21.98 -18.02
CA THR A 286 0.29 22.63 -18.79
C THR A 286 -1.07 22.26 -18.21
N LEU A 287 -1.75 23.24 -17.61
CA LEU A 287 -3.10 23.06 -17.07
C LEU A 287 -4.14 22.79 -18.19
N ALA A 288 -5.35 22.35 -17.82
CA ALA A 288 -6.44 22.07 -18.77
C ALA A 288 -6.82 23.29 -19.64
N ASN A 289 -6.64 24.50 -19.12
CA ASN A 289 -6.89 25.77 -19.84
C ASN A 289 -5.71 26.23 -20.72
N GLY A 290 -4.64 25.43 -20.82
CA GLY A 290 -3.43 25.76 -21.60
C GLY A 290 -2.41 26.65 -20.86
N THR A 291 -2.71 27.10 -19.64
CA THR A 291 -1.77 27.88 -18.84
C THR A 291 -0.64 26.98 -18.33
N LYS A 292 0.60 27.48 -18.36
CA LYS A 292 1.76 26.77 -17.80
C LYS A 292 2.06 27.25 -16.40
N VAL A 293 2.25 26.31 -15.49
CA VAL A 293 2.66 26.52 -14.10
C VAL A 293 3.91 25.72 -13.80
N LYS A 294 4.74 26.17 -12.86
CA LYS A 294 5.90 25.42 -12.41
C LYS A 294 5.50 24.51 -11.26
N LEU A 295 5.62 23.19 -11.47
CA LEU A 295 5.38 22.19 -10.44
C LEU A 295 6.65 21.39 -10.14
N PRO A 296 6.82 20.87 -8.92
CA PRO A 296 7.91 19.97 -8.58
C PRO A 296 7.69 18.62 -9.24
N LEU A 297 8.41 18.35 -10.35
CA LEU A 297 8.38 17.05 -11.01
C LEU A 297 9.60 16.23 -10.61
N MET A 298 9.34 15.03 -10.12
CA MET A 298 10.30 13.98 -9.85
C MET A 298 10.77 13.39 -11.17
N HIS A 299 12.05 13.01 -11.25
CA HIS A 299 12.64 12.46 -12.46
C HIS A 299 13.38 11.15 -12.17
N GLN A 300 13.14 10.14 -13.01
CA GLN A 300 13.98 8.94 -13.06
C GLN A 300 13.92 8.27 -14.43
N LYS A 301 14.95 7.47 -14.71
CA LYS A 301 15.01 6.64 -15.90
C LYS A 301 15.26 5.20 -15.50
N HIS A 302 14.20 4.39 -15.53
CA HIS A 302 14.22 3.01 -15.05
C HIS A 302 13.40 2.07 -15.94
N LEU A 303 13.37 0.79 -15.56
CA LEU A 303 12.56 -0.22 -16.26
C LEU A 303 11.14 -0.24 -15.66
N PHE A 304 10.15 0.09 -16.49
CA PHE A 304 8.75 0.08 -16.10
C PHE A 304 7.90 -0.69 -17.10
N SER A 305 6.74 -1.16 -16.66
CA SER A 305 5.69 -1.64 -17.56
C SER A 305 5.06 -0.45 -18.27
N TYR A 306 5.13 -0.44 -19.59
CA TYR A 306 4.65 0.62 -20.44
C TYR A 306 3.73 0.06 -21.54
N GLY A 307 2.64 0.74 -21.82
CA GLY A 307 1.69 0.40 -22.85
C GLY A 307 1.14 1.64 -23.55
N GLU A 308 0.57 1.46 -24.73
CA GLU A 308 -0.07 2.51 -25.52
C GLU A 308 -1.50 2.08 -25.83
N GLY A 309 -2.46 2.97 -25.52
CA GLY A 309 -3.88 2.83 -25.82
C GLY A 309 -4.30 3.76 -26.94
N ASP A 310 -5.60 3.83 -27.19
CA ASP A 310 -6.17 4.76 -28.17
C ASP A 310 -6.24 6.18 -27.56
N GLY A 311 -5.31 7.04 -27.97
CA GLY A 311 -5.20 8.42 -27.53
C GLY A 311 -4.57 8.62 -26.14
N TYR A 312 -3.84 7.61 -25.61
CA TYR A 312 -3.11 7.73 -24.34
C TYR A 312 -1.94 6.76 -24.23
N SER A 313 -0.97 7.12 -23.39
CA SER A 313 0.08 6.23 -22.92
C SER A 313 -0.20 5.79 -21.47
N MET A 314 0.17 4.55 -21.14
CA MET A 314 0.04 3.95 -19.80
C MET A 314 1.40 3.62 -19.21
N LEU A 315 1.65 4.07 -17.99
CA LEU A 315 2.82 3.72 -17.18
C LEU A 315 2.36 3.02 -15.90
N ALA A 316 3.01 1.91 -15.56
CA ALA A 316 2.82 1.28 -14.25
C ALA A 316 4.10 1.38 -13.43
N MET A 317 4.02 2.09 -12.31
CA MET A 317 5.09 2.25 -11.32
C MET A 317 4.79 1.33 -10.14
N PRO A 318 5.60 0.27 -9.92
CA PRO A 318 5.35 -0.72 -8.88
C PRO A 318 5.70 -0.17 -7.49
N TYR A 319 4.91 -0.57 -6.51
CA TYR A 319 5.21 -0.47 -5.08
C TYR A 319 5.83 -1.78 -4.56
N THR A 320 6.52 -1.71 -3.44
CA THR A 320 7.20 -2.85 -2.80
C THR A 320 6.24 -3.96 -2.35
N ASP A 321 4.96 -3.68 -2.20
CA ASP A 321 3.94 -4.57 -1.64
C ASP A 321 3.05 -5.26 -2.69
N GLY A 322 3.40 -5.15 -3.99
CA GLY A 322 2.69 -5.80 -5.10
C GLY A 322 1.44 -5.07 -5.56
N CYS A 323 1.30 -3.78 -5.20
CA CYS A 323 0.44 -2.84 -5.91
C CYS A 323 1.24 -2.07 -6.94
N SER A 324 0.57 -1.34 -7.81
CA SER A 324 1.17 -0.39 -8.73
C SER A 324 0.32 0.87 -8.82
N MET A 325 1.00 2.02 -8.94
CA MET A 325 0.34 3.20 -9.50
C MET A 325 0.35 3.08 -11.02
N VAL A 326 -0.82 3.03 -11.60
CA VAL A 326 -1.04 3.02 -13.04
C VAL A 326 -1.49 4.40 -13.47
N VAL A 327 -0.75 5.01 -14.37
CA VAL A 327 -1.01 6.38 -14.85
C VAL A 327 -1.39 6.32 -16.33
N LEU A 328 -2.49 6.97 -16.69
CA LEU A 328 -2.92 7.15 -18.08
C LEU A 328 -2.73 8.62 -18.44
N LEU A 329 -1.81 8.88 -19.36
CA LEU A 329 -1.49 10.20 -19.85
C LEU A 329 -2.09 10.36 -21.26
N PRO A 330 -3.07 11.28 -21.47
CA PRO A 330 -3.59 11.56 -22.80
C PRO A 330 -2.48 11.98 -23.75
N ASP A 331 -2.62 11.70 -25.04
CA ASP A 331 -1.70 12.19 -26.07
C ASP A 331 -1.70 13.74 -26.14
N GLU A 332 -0.66 14.33 -26.74
CA GLU A 332 -0.46 15.79 -26.75
C GLU A 332 -1.59 16.53 -27.49
N ASP A 333 -2.23 15.90 -28.45
CA ASP A 333 -3.36 16.44 -29.22
C ASP A 333 -4.73 16.10 -28.61
N SER A 334 -4.74 15.50 -27.39
CA SER A 334 -5.94 15.08 -26.66
C SER A 334 -6.02 15.78 -25.29
N SER A 335 -7.10 15.52 -24.57
CA SER A 335 -7.30 16.03 -23.21
C SER A 335 -7.74 14.92 -22.28
N LEU A 336 -7.53 15.13 -20.95
CA LEU A 336 -8.01 14.19 -19.94
C LEU A 336 -9.53 14.04 -19.98
N ASP A 337 -10.27 15.12 -20.22
CA ASP A 337 -11.74 15.06 -20.29
C ASP A 337 -12.23 14.23 -21.48
N ARG A 338 -11.55 14.35 -22.62
CA ARG A 338 -11.84 13.52 -23.78
C ARG A 338 -11.56 12.05 -23.48
N LEU A 339 -10.42 11.75 -22.88
CA LEU A 339 -10.07 10.38 -22.46
C LEU A 339 -11.13 9.84 -21.47
N LEU A 340 -11.47 10.59 -20.43
CA LEU A 340 -12.46 10.18 -19.43
C LEU A 340 -13.85 9.91 -20.01
N SER A 341 -14.22 10.60 -21.09
CA SER A 341 -15.55 10.43 -21.72
C SER A 341 -15.71 9.07 -22.40
N SER A 342 -14.62 8.45 -22.84
CA SER A 342 -14.63 7.22 -23.67
C SER A 342 -13.98 6.02 -22.97
N ILE A 343 -12.99 6.22 -22.09
CA ILE A 343 -12.21 5.14 -21.49
C ILE A 343 -13.05 4.22 -20.61
N SER A 344 -12.91 2.91 -20.76
CA SER A 344 -13.50 1.88 -19.91
C SER A 344 -12.43 1.10 -19.16
N TYR A 345 -12.82 0.32 -18.16
CA TYR A 345 -11.89 -0.62 -17.52
C TYR A 345 -11.34 -1.63 -18.52
N ASP A 346 -12.17 -2.14 -19.44
CA ASP A 346 -11.76 -3.09 -20.47
C ASP A 346 -10.65 -2.54 -21.37
N ASP A 347 -10.68 -1.25 -21.72
CA ASP A 347 -9.65 -0.63 -22.54
C ASP A 347 -8.33 -0.59 -21.78
N VAL A 348 -8.36 -0.23 -20.51
CA VAL A 348 -7.17 -0.21 -19.65
C VAL A 348 -6.63 -1.62 -19.41
N ASP A 349 -7.49 -2.60 -19.15
CA ASP A 349 -7.10 -3.99 -18.91
C ASP A 349 -6.46 -4.62 -20.17
N LYS A 350 -6.98 -4.31 -21.37
CA LYS A 350 -6.35 -4.70 -22.64
C LYS A 350 -4.94 -4.15 -22.81
N VAL A 351 -4.73 -2.86 -22.47
CA VAL A 351 -3.41 -2.23 -22.54
C VAL A 351 -2.50 -2.81 -21.45
N TRP A 352 -3.01 -3.01 -20.23
CA TRP A 352 -2.29 -3.65 -19.12
C TRP A 352 -1.75 -5.03 -19.51
N LYS A 353 -2.59 -5.89 -20.07
CA LYS A 353 -2.21 -7.25 -20.51
C LYS A 353 -1.20 -7.26 -21.67
N LYS A 354 -1.16 -6.20 -22.49
CA LYS A 354 -0.23 -6.05 -23.63
C LYS A 354 1.00 -5.24 -23.30
N SER A 355 1.05 -4.61 -22.12
CA SER A 355 2.18 -3.78 -21.72
C SER A 355 3.46 -4.59 -21.62
N THR A 356 4.58 -3.94 -21.93
CA THR A 356 5.91 -4.57 -21.93
C THR A 356 6.87 -3.77 -21.09
N THR A 357 7.90 -4.42 -20.56
CA THR A 357 8.97 -3.75 -19.85
C THR A 357 9.78 -2.88 -20.82
N CYS A 358 9.76 -1.57 -20.58
CA CYS A 358 10.52 -0.58 -21.36
C CYS A 358 11.46 0.19 -20.43
N ARG A 359 12.52 0.75 -20.99
CA ARG A 359 13.34 1.76 -20.30
C ARG A 359 12.66 3.11 -20.48
N VAL A 360 11.98 3.57 -19.45
CA VAL A 360 11.14 4.76 -19.52
C VAL A 360 11.85 5.93 -18.83
N ASP A 361 11.91 7.06 -19.52
CA ASP A 361 12.30 8.35 -18.99
C ASP A 361 11.04 9.01 -18.42
N VAL A 362 10.95 9.12 -17.07
CA VAL A 362 9.74 9.51 -16.35
C VAL A 362 9.91 10.90 -15.74
N LEU A 363 8.97 11.79 -16.02
CA LEU A 363 8.70 12.98 -15.22
C LEU A 363 7.32 12.85 -14.60
N PHE A 364 7.24 12.91 -13.26
CA PHE A 364 6.01 12.72 -12.52
C PHE A 364 5.88 13.76 -11.39
N PRO A 365 4.74 14.44 -11.23
CA PRO A 365 4.59 15.45 -10.19
C PRO A 365 4.57 14.82 -8.79
N ARG A 366 5.19 15.50 -7.83
CA ARG A 366 4.91 15.31 -6.41
C ARG A 366 3.62 16.07 -6.10
N PHE A 367 2.64 15.39 -5.50
CA PHE A 367 1.35 16.00 -5.21
C PHE A 367 0.65 15.39 -4.00
N GLU A 368 -0.30 16.14 -3.50
CA GLU A 368 -1.27 15.70 -2.50
C GLU A 368 -2.67 16.00 -3.03
N ALA A 369 -3.62 15.09 -2.78
CA ALA A 369 -5.03 15.31 -3.06
C ALA A 369 -5.85 14.87 -1.85
N GLU A 370 -6.70 15.77 -1.36
CA GLU A 370 -7.67 15.51 -0.32
C GLU A 370 -9.06 15.94 -0.82
N VAL A 371 -10.00 15.02 -0.77
CA VAL A 371 -11.34 15.22 -1.33
C VAL A 371 -12.40 14.74 -0.37
N GLU A 372 -13.39 15.59 -0.12
CA GLU A 372 -14.68 15.18 0.46
C GLU A 372 -15.73 15.22 -0.66
N GLN A 373 -16.21 14.04 -1.04
CA GLN A 373 -17.16 13.86 -2.16
C GLN A 373 -18.53 13.46 -1.63
N PRO A 374 -19.55 14.34 -1.74
CA PRO A 374 -20.94 13.95 -1.56
C PRO A 374 -21.36 12.94 -2.62
N LEU A 375 -21.91 11.80 -2.21
CA LEU A 375 -22.17 10.67 -3.12
C LEU A 375 -23.64 10.54 -3.52
N ILE A 376 -24.60 11.09 -2.76
CA ILE A 376 -26.03 10.92 -3.08
C ILE A 376 -26.37 11.33 -4.52
N PRO A 377 -26.00 12.55 -5.01
CA PRO A 377 -26.31 12.93 -6.40
C PRO A 377 -25.63 12.01 -7.42
N VAL A 378 -24.43 11.55 -7.10
CA VAL A 378 -23.65 10.67 -7.98
C VAL A 378 -24.29 9.29 -8.07
N MET A 379 -24.68 8.70 -6.94
CA MET A 379 -25.38 7.41 -6.90
C MET A 379 -26.72 7.47 -7.64
N GLN A 380 -27.48 8.56 -7.47
CA GLN A 380 -28.73 8.78 -8.19
C GLN A 380 -28.53 8.84 -9.71
N GLN A 381 -27.46 9.50 -10.16
CA GLN A 381 -27.06 9.52 -11.58
C GLN A 381 -26.67 8.12 -12.09
N LEU A 382 -26.03 7.31 -11.23
CA LEU A 382 -25.62 5.94 -11.55
C LEU A 382 -26.75 4.91 -11.43
N GLY A 383 -27.97 5.34 -11.06
CA GLY A 383 -29.18 4.52 -11.07
C GLY A 383 -29.67 4.08 -9.68
N VAL A 384 -28.91 4.35 -8.61
CA VAL A 384 -29.32 4.05 -7.23
C VAL A 384 -30.07 5.25 -6.66
N ARG A 385 -31.37 5.14 -6.51
CA ARG A 385 -32.28 6.25 -6.15
C ARG A 385 -33.15 5.96 -4.94
N SER A 386 -33.73 4.75 -4.89
CA SER A 386 -34.72 4.37 -3.90
C SER A 386 -34.19 4.46 -2.48
N MET A 387 -32.93 4.09 -2.23
CA MET A 387 -32.33 4.11 -0.90
C MET A 387 -32.26 5.51 -0.25
N PHE A 388 -32.33 6.57 -1.05
CA PHE A 388 -32.24 7.97 -0.60
C PHE A 388 -33.64 8.64 -0.44
N ASP A 389 -34.70 7.95 -0.81
CA ASP A 389 -36.06 8.47 -0.76
C ASP A 389 -36.83 7.85 0.41
N ALA A 390 -37.22 8.68 1.39
CA ALA A 390 -37.91 8.24 2.61
C ALA A 390 -39.24 7.51 2.33
N ARG A 391 -39.85 7.67 1.14
CA ARG A 391 -41.12 7.03 0.74
C ARG A 391 -40.92 5.73 -0.04
N ARG A 392 -39.71 5.53 -0.60
CA ARG A 392 -39.41 4.40 -1.51
C ARG A 392 -38.38 3.43 -0.93
N ALA A 393 -37.56 3.90 -0.01
CA ALA A 393 -36.55 3.07 0.61
C ALA A 393 -37.18 1.92 1.40
N ASP A 394 -36.67 0.72 1.15
CA ASP A 394 -37.02 -0.49 1.90
C ASP A 394 -35.79 -1.05 2.58
N TYR A 395 -35.64 -0.70 3.85
CA TYR A 395 -34.62 -1.24 4.75
C TYR A 395 -35.22 -2.15 5.82
N SER A 396 -36.31 -2.83 5.45
CA SER A 396 -37.05 -3.73 6.35
C SER A 396 -36.23 -4.85 6.95
N ARG A 397 -35.07 -5.20 6.36
CA ARG A 397 -34.14 -6.24 6.86
C ARG A 397 -33.04 -5.68 7.77
N LEU A 398 -32.92 -4.35 7.92
CA LEU A 398 -31.83 -3.69 8.64
C LEU A 398 -31.98 -3.76 10.16
N ALA A 399 -33.12 -3.27 10.67
CA ALA A 399 -33.38 -3.07 12.09
C ALA A 399 -34.86 -3.32 12.46
N TYR A 400 -35.11 -3.44 13.76
CA TYR A 400 -36.47 -3.43 14.29
C TYR A 400 -36.92 -1.99 14.45
N VAL A 401 -37.84 -1.54 13.57
CA VAL A 401 -38.37 -0.19 13.54
C VAL A 401 -39.91 -0.27 13.59
N GLU A 402 -40.53 0.70 14.25
CA GLU A 402 -41.99 0.80 14.31
C GLU A 402 -42.58 0.91 12.91
N ARG A 403 -43.76 0.29 12.75
CA ARG A 403 -44.46 0.29 11.44
C ARG A 403 -44.79 1.72 11.00
N GLY A 404 -44.36 2.08 9.78
CA GLY A 404 -44.62 3.39 9.19
C GLY A 404 -43.53 4.43 9.44
N VAL A 405 -42.50 4.12 10.23
CA VAL A 405 -41.31 4.96 10.35
C VAL A 405 -40.38 4.71 9.15
N PRO A 406 -40.06 5.74 8.34
CA PRO A 406 -39.22 5.57 7.17
C PRO A 406 -37.75 5.35 7.60
N VAL A 407 -37.08 4.37 6.96
CA VAL A 407 -35.65 4.15 7.09
C VAL A 407 -35.01 4.32 5.71
N TYR A 408 -34.16 5.30 5.57
CA TYR A 408 -33.51 5.64 4.30
C TYR A 408 -32.12 6.22 4.56
N VAL A 409 -31.31 6.30 3.51
CA VAL A 409 -29.95 6.90 3.58
C VAL A 409 -30.09 8.41 3.41
N SER A 410 -29.91 9.16 4.50
CA SER A 410 -30.00 10.63 4.52
C SER A 410 -28.69 11.31 4.14
N GLU A 411 -27.54 10.65 4.35
CA GLU A 411 -26.21 11.15 3.99
C GLU A 411 -25.35 10.02 3.44
N MET A 412 -24.59 10.30 2.40
CA MET A 412 -23.57 9.42 1.85
C MET A 412 -22.45 10.28 1.29
N LYS A 413 -21.24 10.13 1.84
CA LYS A 413 -20.05 10.84 1.40
C LYS A 413 -18.80 9.95 1.53
N GLN A 414 -17.77 10.27 0.76
CA GLN A 414 -16.44 9.70 0.92
C GLN A 414 -15.45 10.82 1.18
N LYS A 415 -14.58 10.62 2.18
CA LYS A 415 -13.33 11.36 2.33
C LYS A 415 -12.18 10.47 1.91
N ALA A 416 -11.33 10.98 1.05
CA ALA A 416 -10.14 10.28 0.60
C ALA A 416 -8.97 11.24 0.52
N ARG A 417 -7.78 10.76 0.85
CA ARG A 417 -6.53 11.52 0.76
C ARG A 417 -5.43 10.63 0.22
N ILE A 418 -4.61 11.18 -0.66
CA ILE A 418 -3.40 10.59 -1.19
C ILE A 418 -2.27 11.61 -1.17
N GLU A 419 -1.08 11.17 -0.82
CA GLU A 419 0.14 11.97 -0.85
C GLU A 419 1.20 11.18 -1.63
N VAL A 420 1.68 11.76 -2.73
CA VAL A 420 2.65 11.16 -3.65
C VAL A 420 3.96 11.92 -3.59
N SER A 421 5.03 11.23 -3.26
CA SER A 421 6.37 11.77 -3.08
C SER A 421 7.43 10.91 -3.77
N GLU A 422 8.68 11.31 -3.67
CA GLU A 422 9.84 10.61 -4.23
C GLU A 422 10.00 9.20 -3.68
N THR A 423 9.61 8.97 -2.43
CA THR A 423 9.73 7.66 -1.75
C THR A 423 8.55 6.73 -1.97
N GLY A 424 7.41 7.27 -2.39
CA GLY A 424 6.19 6.49 -2.56
C GLY A 424 4.94 7.29 -2.28
N THR A 425 3.87 6.56 -1.99
CA THR A 425 2.65 7.13 -1.45
C THR A 425 2.73 7.04 0.06
N LYS A 426 2.89 8.20 0.71
CA LYS A 426 3.14 8.42 2.15
C LYS A 426 4.23 7.49 2.73
N ALA A 427 5.48 7.62 2.30
CA ALA A 427 6.62 6.82 2.78
C ALA A 427 7.80 7.68 3.25
N ALA A 428 8.61 7.12 4.18
CA ALA A 428 9.88 7.69 4.61
C ALA A 428 11.04 7.17 3.76
N ALA A 429 12.07 7.99 3.51
CA ALA A 429 13.13 7.73 2.54
C ALA A 429 14.07 6.59 2.91
N VAL A 430 14.39 5.73 1.93
CA VAL A 430 15.51 4.78 1.95
C VAL A 430 16.21 4.84 0.59
N THR A 431 17.57 4.86 0.60
CA THR A 431 18.38 4.90 -0.62
C THR A 431 19.01 3.54 -0.86
N GLU A 432 18.77 2.92 -2.01
CA GLU A 432 19.36 1.66 -2.45
C GLU A 432 20.29 1.86 -3.65
N GLN A 433 21.45 1.18 -3.66
CA GLN A 433 22.33 1.08 -4.82
C GLN A 433 22.57 -0.39 -5.15
N SER A 434 22.14 -0.83 -6.33
CA SER A 434 22.35 -2.19 -6.82
C SER A 434 23.50 -2.25 -7.83
N PHE A 435 24.44 -3.21 -7.66
CA PHE A 435 25.52 -3.50 -8.60
C PHE A 435 25.29 -4.85 -9.26
N LEU A 436 25.24 -4.88 -10.59
CA LEU A 436 25.15 -6.11 -11.37
C LEU A 436 26.53 -6.52 -11.92
N VAL A 437 26.95 -7.74 -11.61
CA VAL A 437 28.09 -8.42 -12.27
C VAL A 437 27.57 -9.62 -13.03
N GLY A 438 27.63 -9.58 -14.36
CA GLY A 438 27.26 -10.74 -15.17
C GLY A 438 27.49 -10.53 -16.66
N ALA A 439 28.23 -11.44 -17.31
CA ALA A 439 28.60 -11.43 -18.72
C ALA A 439 27.52 -12.06 -19.62
N ALA A 440 26.24 -11.64 -19.49
CA ALA A 440 25.24 -11.88 -20.52
C ALA A 440 24.96 -10.56 -21.24
N ARG A 441 24.76 -10.58 -22.57
CA ARG A 441 24.30 -9.39 -23.27
C ARG A 441 23.03 -8.90 -22.58
N PRO A 442 23.00 -7.65 -22.04
CA PRO A 442 21.80 -7.14 -21.39
C PRO A 442 20.65 -7.16 -22.38
N PRO A 443 19.44 -7.54 -21.95
CA PRO A 443 18.26 -7.46 -22.82
C PRO A 443 18.14 -6.05 -23.38
N GLN A 444 17.87 -5.93 -24.69
CA GLN A 444 17.62 -4.64 -25.30
C GLN A 444 16.18 -4.25 -25.01
N TYR A 445 15.97 -3.28 -24.10
CA TYR A 445 14.67 -2.72 -23.82
C TYR A 445 14.37 -1.55 -24.76
N ARG A 446 13.11 -1.43 -25.18
CA ARG A 446 12.61 -0.24 -25.90
C ARG A 446 12.77 0.97 -24.99
N ASN A 447 13.30 2.08 -25.52
CA ASN A 447 13.33 3.35 -24.81
C ASN A 447 12.00 4.09 -25.06
N CYS A 448 11.37 4.54 -23.97
CA CYS A 448 10.11 5.29 -23.99
C CYS A 448 10.25 6.55 -23.16
N THR A 449 9.36 7.51 -23.36
CA THR A 449 9.25 8.75 -22.60
C THR A 449 7.86 8.84 -22.01
N PHE A 450 7.76 9.16 -20.71
CA PHE A 450 6.51 9.37 -20.01
C PHE A 450 6.62 10.64 -19.17
N HIS A 451 6.33 11.78 -19.76
CA HIS A 451 6.39 13.07 -19.10
C HIS A 451 4.97 13.52 -18.72
N ALA A 452 4.57 13.28 -17.47
CA ALA A 452 3.28 13.69 -16.92
C ALA A 452 3.27 15.21 -16.63
N THR A 453 3.39 16.01 -17.68
CA THR A 453 3.44 17.47 -17.66
C THR A 453 2.11 18.13 -18.08
N ARG A 454 1.03 17.39 -18.07
CA ARG A 454 -0.36 17.78 -18.35
C ARG A 454 -1.32 16.92 -17.57
N PRO A 455 -2.62 17.24 -17.49
CA PRO A 455 -3.59 16.47 -16.70
C PRO A 455 -3.63 14.98 -17.09
N PHE A 456 -3.71 14.13 -16.08
CA PHE A 456 -3.71 12.68 -16.24
C PHE A 456 -4.68 11.99 -15.28
N LEU A 457 -5.04 10.75 -15.62
CA LEU A 457 -5.74 9.81 -14.74
C LEU A 457 -4.71 8.93 -14.05
N TYR A 458 -4.91 8.64 -12.77
CA TYR A 458 -4.12 7.66 -12.05
C TYR A 458 -5.01 6.68 -11.27
N MET A 459 -4.49 5.48 -11.02
CA MET A 459 -5.12 4.51 -10.15
C MET A 459 -4.07 3.72 -9.36
N ILE A 460 -4.41 3.29 -8.16
CA ILE A 460 -3.65 2.30 -7.41
C ILE A 460 -4.35 0.96 -7.60
N LYS A 461 -3.62 0.02 -8.20
CA LYS A 461 -4.14 -1.29 -8.57
C LYS A 461 -3.39 -2.40 -7.84
N ASP A 462 -4.09 -3.37 -7.30
CA ASP A 462 -3.49 -4.63 -6.86
C ASP A 462 -3.09 -5.48 -8.07
N ASN A 463 -1.81 -5.88 -8.15
CA ASN A 463 -1.26 -6.55 -9.34
C ASN A 463 -1.73 -8.01 -9.50
N ILE A 464 -2.23 -8.63 -8.42
CA ILE A 464 -2.66 -10.04 -8.44
C ILE A 464 -4.13 -10.14 -8.82
N THR A 465 -5.01 -9.45 -8.09
CA THR A 465 -6.44 -9.49 -8.37
C THR A 465 -6.86 -8.54 -9.48
N GLY A 466 -6.11 -7.47 -9.70
CA GLY A 466 -6.51 -6.39 -10.58
C GLY A 466 -7.48 -5.40 -9.94
N SER A 467 -7.75 -5.50 -8.63
CA SER A 467 -8.63 -4.57 -7.90
C SER A 467 -8.12 -3.14 -7.97
N ILE A 468 -8.96 -2.21 -8.37
CA ILE A 468 -8.70 -0.77 -8.29
C ILE A 468 -9.02 -0.31 -6.86
N LEU A 469 -7.96 -0.03 -6.08
CA LEU A 469 -8.06 0.43 -4.70
C LEU A 469 -8.40 1.90 -4.62
N PHE A 470 -7.73 2.70 -5.44
CA PHE A 470 -7.96 4.13 -5.62
C PHE A 470 -7.94 4.49 -7.10
N ILE A 471 -8.71 5.50 -7.46
CA ILE A 471 -8.70 6.13 -8.78
C ILE A 471 -8.85 7.64 -8.63
N GLY A 472 -8.18 8.40 -9.47
CA GLY A 472 -8.24 9.85 -9.41
C GLY A 472 -7.76 10.52 -10.68
N THR A 473 -7.87 11.84 -10.67
CA THR A 473 -7.36 12.73 -11.72
C THR A 473 -6.44 13.75 -11.10
N TYR A 474 -5.41 14.14 -11.82
CA TYR A 474 -4.53 15.24 -11.45
C TYR A 474 -4.58 16.32 -12.52
N TYR A 475 -4.91 17.56 -12.10
CA TYR A 475 -5.06 18.70 -12.98
C TYR A 475 -3.99 19.78 -12.77
N GLY A 476 -3.04 19.58 -11.84
CA GLY A 476 -1.93 20.50 -11.60
C GLY A 476 -2.20 21.51 -10.48
N GLU A 477 -3.12 21.23 -9.56
CA GLU A 477 -3.47 22.07 -8.42
C GLU A 477 -3.52 21.25 -7.10
#